data_3b84c453d5f5fa71c125cea5a98475e0
#
_entry.id   3b84c453d5f5fa71c125cea5a98475e0
#
_cell.length_a   1.000
_cell.length_b   1.000
_cell.length_c   1.000
_cell.angle_alpha   90.00
_cell.angle_beta   90.00
_cell.angle_gamma   90.00
#
_symmetry.space_group_name_H-M   'P 1'
#
loop_
_entity.id
_entity.type
_entity.pdbx_description
1 polymer ?
#
loop_
_entity_poly.entity_id
_entity_poly.type
_entity_poly.pdbx_seq_one_letter_code
_entity_poly.pdbx_strand_id
1 'polypeptide(L)'
;MKKKKVCCITGTRADYPRVKSVLKLIEKNKNLDLQIIVTGSHLLKSHGFSYKEILNDGFKINKKVKMYDGEYDSPLGMTLATAKCTAGIADALDSLKPDVVLLTVDRVETLSAATAASLMNFPIFHIQGGEVTGTIDE
;
A
#
# COMPACT_ATOMS: atom_id res chain seq x y z
N MET A 1 -22.10 -16.09 6.30
CA MET A 1 -20.76 -15.93 6.92
C MET A 1 -20.21 -14.54 6.54
N LYS A 2 -19.67 -13.85 7.50
CA LYS A 2 -19.07 -12.52 7.25
C LYS A 2 -17.79 -12.69 6.41
N LYS A 3 -17.68 -11.91 5.31
CA LYS A 3 -16.49 -11.92 4.47
C LYS A 3 -15.25 -11.45 5.25
N LYS A 4 -14.10 -12.04 4.96
CA LYS A 4 -12.81 -11.60 5.48
C LYS A 4 -12.29 -10.44 4.63
N LYS A 5 -11.89 -9.36 5.29
CA LYS A 5 -11.38 -8.16 4.63
C LYS A 5 -9.89 -8.28 4.37
N VAL A 6 -9.50 -8.18 3.12
CA VAL A 6 -8.09 -8.17 2.70
C VAL A 6 -7.76 -6.78 2.19
N CYS A 7 -6.87 -6.08 2.88
CA CYS A 7 -6.44 -4.74 2.54
C CYS A 7 -5.09 -4.76 1.84
N CYS A 8 -5.05 -4.45 0.56
CA CYS A 8 -3.81 -4.27 -0.19
C CYS A 8 -3.37 -2.80 -0.13
N ILE A 9 -2.08 -2.58 0.17
CA ILE A 9 -1.47 -1.26 0.17
C ILE A 9 -0.45 -1.21 -0.97
N THR A 10 -0.61 -0.27 -1.89
CA THR A 10 0.26 -0.09 -3.05
C THR A 10 0.74 1.35 -3.16
N GLY A 11 2.03 1.52 -3.44
CA GLY A 11 2.70 2.83 -3.44
C GLY A 11 3.15 3.30 -4.82
N THR A 12 3.33 2.39 -5.77
CA THR A 12 3.90 2.74 -7.07
C THR A 12 3.31 1.96 -8.22
N ARG A 13 3.47 2.52 -9.41
CA ARG A 13 3.18 1.85 -10.67
C ARG A 13 4.03 0.59 -10.90
N ALA A 14 5.17 0.47 -10.23
CA ALA A 14 6.03 -0.71 -10.33
C ALA A 14 5.53 -1.88 -9.48
N ASP A 15 4.90 -1.62 -8.34
CA ASP A 15 4.42 -2.69 -7.45
C ASP A 15 3.00 -3.19 -7.80
N TYR A 16 2.11 -2.31 -8.24
CA TYR A 16 0.73 -2.66 -8.53
C TYR A 16 0.56 -3.80 -9.56
N PRO A 17 1.26 -3.83 -10.71
CA PRO A 17 1.12 -4.91 -11.67
C PRO A 17 1.50 -6.29 -11.11
N ARG A 18 2.39 -6.33 -10.12
CA ARG A 18 2.84 -7.57 -9.47
C ARG A 18 1.75 -8.23 -8.63
N VAL A 19 0.84 -7.44 -8.10
CA VAL A 19 -0.24 -7.91 -7.23
C VAL A 19 -1.60 -7.94 -7.93
N LYS A 20 -1.74 -7.33 -9.09
CA LYS A 20 -3.02 -7.17 -9.81
C LYS A 20 -3.79 -8.48 -10.02
N SER A 21 -3.10 -9.55 -10.40
CA SER A 21 -3.75 -10.87 -10.59
C SER A 21 -4.30 -11.43 -9.28
N VAL A 22 -3.56 -11.25 -8.19
CA VAL A 22 -3.99 -11.65 -6.84
C VAL A 22 -5.22 -10.85 -6.42
N LEU A 23 -5.23 -9.53 -6.66
CA LEU A 23 -6.38 -8.66 -6.34
C LEU A 23 -7.64 -9.11 -7.09
N LYS A 24 -7.52 -9.48 -8.37
CA LYS A 24 -8.64 -10.00 -9.15
C LYS A 24 -9.20 -11.30 -8.59
N LEU A 25 -8.35 -12.18 -8.08
CA LEU A 25 -8.78 -13.43 -7.45
C LEU A 25 -9.48 -13.17 -6.11
N ILE A 26 -8.96 -12.25 -5.31
CA ILE A 26 -9.59 -11.84 -4.05
C ILE A 26 -10.97 -11.24 -4.31
N GLU A 27 -11.09 -10.33 -5.28
CA GLU A 27 -12.35 -9.67 -5.62
C GLU A 27 -13.44 -10.66 -6.07
N LYS A 28 -13.05 -11.69 -6.82
CA LYS A 28 -13.96 -12.74 -7.29
C LYS A 28 -14.35 -13.75 -6.20
N ASN A 29 -13.64 -13.79 -5.11
CA ASN A 29 -13.88 -14.76 -4.04
C ASN A 29 -15.07 -14.33 -3.17
N LYS A 30 -16.07 -15.21 -3.06
CA LYS A 30 -17.31 -14.93 -2.31
C LYS A 30 -17.11 -14.70 -0.82
N ASN A 31 -16.01 -15.22 -0.26
CA ASN A 31 -15.70 -15.15 1.16
C ASN A 31 -14.76 -13.99 1.53
N LEU A 32 -14.26 -13.25 0.53
CA LEU A 32 -13.32 -12.16 0.72
C LEU A 32 -13.93 -10.82 0.31
N ASP A 33 -13.46 -9.76 0.96
CA ASP A 33 -13.79 -8.37 0.67
C ASP A 33 -12.48 -7.61 0.46
N LEU A 34 -12.25 -7.15 -0.78
CA LEU A 34 -11.03 -6.45 -1.14
C LEU A 34 -11.11 -4.99 -0.76
N GLN A 35 -10.09 -4.52 -0.04
CA GLN A 35 -9.86 -3.12 0.24
C GLN A 35 -8.52 -2.69 -0.37
N ILE A 36 -8.44 -1.49 -0.93
CA ILE A 36 -7.21 -0.95 -1.52
C ILE A 36 -6.91 0.42 -0.92
N ILE A 37 -5.69 0.55 -0.39
CA ILE A 37 -5.09 1.83 -0.01
C ILE A 37 -4.01 2.16 -1.03
N VAL A 38 -4.04 3.36 -1.57
CA VAL A 38 -2.98 3.87 -2.45
C VAL A 38 -2.21 4.98 -1.77
N THR A 39 -0.90 4.99 -1.98
CA THR A 39 0.01 5.99 -1.42
C THR A 39 1.16 6.26 -2.40
N GLY A 40 2.21 6.93 -1.96
CA GLY A 40 3.44 7.11 -2.71
C GLY A 40 3.26 7.82 -4.04
N SER A 41 4.00 7.38 -5.03
CA SER A 41 3.99 7.98 -6.36
C SER A 41 2.69 7.77 -7.15
N HIS A 42 1.82 6.85 -6.72
CA HIS A 42 0.47 6.76 -7.29
C HIS A 42 -0.31 8.08 -7.22
N LEU A 43 -0.04 8.91 -6.23
CA LEU A 43 -0.74 10.16 -5.98
C LEU A 43 0.02 11.40 -6.48
N LEU A 44 1.11 11.22 -7.21
CA LEU A 44 1.91 12.32 -7.76
C LEU A 44 1.54 12.62 -9.20
N LYS A 45 1.34 13.92 -9.49
CA LYS A 45 1.12 14.43 -10.85
C LYS A 45 2.32 14.13 -11.75
N SER A 46 3.54 14.29 -11.23
CA SER A 46 4.79 14.00 -11.95
C SER A 46 4.91 12.53 -12.40
N HIS A 47 4.16 11.64 -11.79
CA HIS A 47 4.07 10.21 -12.13
C HIS A 47 2.71 9.87 -12.80
N GLY A 48 2.00 10.87 -13.32
CA GLY A 48 0.78 10.69 -14.09
C GLY A 48 -0.43 10.23 -13.27
N PHE A 49 -0.42 10.37 -11.94
CA PHE A 49 -1.49 9.86 -11.08
C PHE A 49 -1.83 8.40 -11.38
N SER A 50 -0.86 7.52 -11.29
CA SER A 50 -1.01 6.10 -11.67
C SER A 50 -2.08 5.32 -10.88
N TYR A 51 -2.65 5.88 -9.81
CA TYR A 51 -3.84 5.30 -9.17
C TYR A 51 -5.03 5.18 -10.14
N LYS A 52 -5.05 5.97 -11.22
CA LYS A 52 -6.08 5.88 -12.25
C LYS A 52 -6.06 4.54 -13.00
N GLU A 53 -4.88 3.91 -13.11
CA GLU A 53 -4.76 2.57 -13.70
C GLU A 53 -5.55 1.53 -12.87
N ILE A 54 -5.50 1.66 -11.54
CA ILE A 54 -6.24 0.79 -10.61
C ILE A 54 -7.76 0.94 -10.83
N LEU A 55 -8.22 2.19 -10.97
CA LEU A 55 -9.64 2.48 -11.26
C LEU A 55 -10.05 1.97 -12.65
N ASN A 56 -9.20 2.14 -13.67
CA ASN A 56 -9.45 1.67 -15.03
C ASN A 56 -9.52 0.13 -15.10
N ASP A 57 -8.81 -0.56 -14.23
CA ASP A 57 -8.90 -2.02 -14.10
C ASP A 57 -10.17 -2.51 -13.40
N GLY A 58 -11.02 -1.58 -12.95
CA GLY A 58 -12.31 -1.86 -12.32
C GLY A 58 -12.27 -1.96 -10.80
N PHE A 59 -11.12 -1.74 -10.17
CA PHE A 59 -11.02 -1.80 -8.71
C PHE A 59 -11.50 -0.51 -8.03
N LYS A 60 -12.05 -0.67 -6.83
CA LYS A 60 -12.35 0.45 -5.94
C LYS A 60 -11.13 0.79 -5.09
N ILE A 61 -10.81 2.07 -4.99
CA ILE A 61 -9.82 2.57 -4.03
C ILE A 61 -10.57 3.04 -2.77
N ASN A 62 -10.24 2.42 -1.62
CA ASN A 62 -10.90 2.72 -0.36
C ASN A 62 -10.31 3.95 0.33
N LYS A 63 -8.99 4.12 0.29
CA LYS A 63 -8.27 5.25 0.88
C LYS A 63 -7.10 5.69 0.02
N LYS A 64 -6.84 6.99 0.01
CA LYS A 64 -5.66 7.62 -0.57
C LYS A 64 -4.86 8.27 0.55
N VAL A 65 -3.60 7.85 0.73
CA VAL A 65 -2.71 8.36 1.76
C VAL A 65 -1.55 9.12 1.11
N LYS A 66 -1.59 10.43 1.19
CA LYS A 66 -0.50 11.28 0.69
C LYS A 66 0.70 11.20 1.63
N MET A 67 1.88 10.97 1.08
CA MET A 67 3.13 10.98 1.83
C MET A 67 4.11 12.06 1.37
N TYR A 68 4.11 12.40 0.09
CA TYR A 68 5.02 13.39 -0.47
C TYR A 68 4.39 14.78 -0.42
N ASP A 69 5.11 15.70 0.23
CA ASP A 69 4.71 17.09 0.43
C ASP A 69 5.95 17.97 0.25
N GLY A 70 5.91 18.86 -0.77
CA GLY A 70 7.06 19.69 -1.09
C GLY A 70 8.26 18.90 -1.63
N GLU A 71 9.46 19.26 -1.17
CA GLU A 71 10.70 18.59 -1.58
C GLU A 71 10.92 17.31 -0.76
N TYR A 72 11.04 16.19 -1.45
CA TYR A 72 11.24 14.86 -0.84
C TYR A 72 12.50 14.12 -1.32
N ASP A 73 13.29 14.72 -2.24
CA ASP A 73 14.51 14.12 -2.80
C ASP A 73 15.74 14.29 -1.89
N SER A 74 15.53 14.49 -0.61
CA SER A 74 16.59 14.56 0.39
C SER A 74 16.39 13.48 1.45
N PRO A 75 17.44 13.08 2.19
CA PRO A 75 17.30 12.15 3.31
C PRO A 75 16.26 12.60 4.34
N LEU A 76 16.26 13.89 4.69
CA LEU A 76 15.26 14.46 5.59
C LEU A 76 13.86 14.39 4.99
N GLY A 77 13.70 14.84 3.73
CA GLY A 77 12.42 14.84 3.03
C GLY A 77 11.82 13.43 2.91
N MET A 78 12.65 12.43 2.60
CA MET A 78 12.23 11.04 2.52
C MET A 78 11.85 10.48 3.90
N THR A 79 12.59 10.84 4.96
CA THR A 79 12.27 10.44 6.33
C THR A 79 10.92 11.01 6.78
N LEU A 80 10.68 12.30 6.53
CA LEU A 80 9.42 12.94 6.88
C LEU A 80 8.25 12.40 6.08
N ALA A 81 8.45 12.10 4.78
CA ALA A 81 7.43 11.46 3.95
C ALA A 81 7.07 10.06 4.47
N THR A 82 8.07 9.29 4.90
CA THR A 82 7.87 7.96 5.51
C THR A 82 7.07 8.05 6.81
N ALA A 83 7.38 9.00 7.67
CA ALA A 83 6.64 9.25 8.90
C ALA A 83 5.18 9.63 8.62
N LYS A 84 4.94 10.52 7.66
CA LYS A 84 3.60 10.93 7.23
C LYS A 84 2.81 9.76 6.63
N CYS A 85 3.46 8.93 5.83
CA CYS A 85 2.86 7.72 5.26
C CYS A 85 2.42 6.75 6.35
N THR A 86 3.29 6.49 7.33
CA THR A 86 2.99 5.60 8.46
C THR A 86 1.76 6.07 9.24
N ALA A 87 1.70 7.35 9.58
CA ALA A 87 0.55 7.95 10.28
C ALA A 87 -0.73 7.85 9.45
N GLY A 88 -0.67 8.19 8.17
CA GLY A 88 -1.85 8.14 7.29
C GLY A 88 -2.36 6.73 7.06
N ILE A 89 -1.46 5.74 6.94
CA ILE A 89 -1.84 4.34 6.83
C ILE A 89 -2.47 3.84 8.13
N ALA A 90 -1.93 4.24 9.29
CA ALA A 90 -2.53 3.90 10.58
C ALA A 90 -3.99 4.37 10.67
N ASP A 91 -4.26 5.62 10.31
CA ASP A 91 -5.63 6.17 10.27
C ASP A 91 -6.52 5.39 9.30
N ALA A 92 -6.01 5.07 8.11
CA ALA A 92 -6.75 4.31 7.11
C ALA A 92 -7.09 2.89 7.60
N LEU A 93 -6.13 2.18 8.22
CA LEU A 93 -6.33 0.85 8.77
C LEU A 93 -7.32 0.86 9.95
N ASP A 94 -7.26 1.87 10.82
CA ASP A 94 -8.23 2.02 11.91
C ASP A 94 -9.66 2.21 11.37
N SER A 95 -9.80 2.96 10.29
CA SER A 95 -11.10 3.17 9.61
C SER A 95 -11.60 1.91 8.92
N LEU A 96 -10.73 1.19 8.19
CA LEU A 96 -11.11 0.04 7.36
C LEU A 96 -11.22 -1.27 8.15
N LYS A 97 -10.43 -1.41 9.20
CA LYS A 97 -10.38 -2.60 10.09
C LYS A 97 -10.29 -3.91 9.29
N PRO A 98 -9.22 -4.11 8.49
CA PRO A 98 -9.05 -5.33 7.73
C PRO A 98 -8.77 -6.54 8.64
N ASP A 99 -9.00 -7.74 8.13
CA ASP A 99 -8.58 -8.99 8.79
C ASP A 99 -7.12 -9.33 8.48
N VAL A 100 -6.61 -8.87 7.31
CA VAL A 100 -5.22 -9.05 6.89
C VAL A 100 -4.79 -7.91 5.97
N VAL A 101 -3.53 -7.53 6.07
CA VAL A 101 -2.88 -6.53 5.20
C VAL A 101 -1.97 -7.24 4.21
N LEU A 102 -2.14 -6.95 2.92
CA LEU A 102 -1.34 -7.49 1.83
C LEU A 102 -0.35 -6.43 1.36
N LEU A 103 0.94 -6.73 1.45
CA LEU A 103 2.04 -5.88 1.01
C LEU A 103 2.83 -6.56 -0.10
N THR A 104 3.47 -5.77 -0.95
CA THR A 104 4.33 -6.27 -2.02
C THR A 104 5.57 -5.40 -2.16
N VAL A 105 6.66 -6.02 -2.53
CA VAL A 105 8.01 -5.47 -2.72
C VAL A 105 8.61 -4.83 -1.46
N ASP A 106 9.81 -4.28 -1.58
CA ASP A 106 10.60 -3.68 -0.51
C ASP A 106 10.86 -2.21 -0.84
N ARG A 107 10.05 -1.31 -0.31
CA ARG A 107 10.13 0.13 -0.51
C ARG A 107 9.77 0.88 0.76
N VAL A 108 10.05 2.18 0.80
CA VAL A 108 9.71 3.03 1.96
C VAL A 108 8.21 3.03 2.26
N GLU A 109 7.37 2.94 1.23
CA GLU A 109 5.92 2.81 1.39
C GLU A 109 5.55 1.49 2.07
N THR A 110 6.25 0.40 1.71
CA THR A 110 6.06 -0.92 2.33
C THR A 110 6.53 -0.92 3.77
N LEU A 111 7.66 -0.29 4.08
CA LEU A 111 8.14 -0.10 5.46
C LEU A 111 7.11 0.65 6.30
N SER A 112 6.56 1.75 5.78
CA SER A 112 5.52 2.53 6.45
C SER A 112 4.28 1.69 6.75
N ALA A 113 3.82 0.94 5.75
CA ALA A 113 2.64 0.08 5.86
C ALA A 113 2.86 -1.07 6.84
N ALA A 114 4.02 -1.72 6.77
CA ALA A 114 4.37 -2.81 7.68
C ALA A 114 4.49 -2.32 9.13
N THR A 115 5.09 -1.16 9.35
CA THR A 115 5.22 -0.54 10.67
C THR A 115 3.83 -0.27 11.28
N ALA A 116 2.95 0.40 10.54
CA ALA A 116 1.60 0.70 11.00
C ALA A 116 0.80 -0.58 11.28
N ALA A 117 0.78 -1.53 10.34
CA ALA A 117 0.04 -2.77 10.48
C ALA A 117 0.53 -3.62 11.65
N SER A 118 1.85 -3.75 11.81
CA SER A 118 2.46 -4.53 12.91
C SER A 118 2.14 -3.95 14.28
N LEU A 119 2.30 -2.64 14.45
CA LEU A 119 2.01 -1.97 15.72
C LEU A 119 0.52 -2.00 16.06
N MET A 120 -0.34 -2.07 15.06
CA MET A 120 -1.79 -2.20 15.24
C MET A 120 -2.27 -3.66 15.31
N ASN A 121 -1.35 -4.63 15.33
CA ASN A 121 -1.63 -6.07 15.40
C ASN A 121 -2.47 -6.62 14.24
N PHE A 122 -2.34 -6.04 13.06
CA PHE A 122 -2.90 -6.64 11.85
C PHE A 122 -1.95 -7.69 11.29
N PRO A 123 -2.42 -8.91 10.97
CA PRO A 123 -1.63 -9.89 10.24
C PRO A 123 -1.20 -9.35 8.88
N ILE A 124 0.04 -9.63 8.47
CA ILE A 124 0.61 -9.16 7.20
C ILE A 124 0.94 -10.35 6.32
N PHE A 125 0.50 -10.29 5.06
CA PHE A 125 1.02 -11.10 3.96
C PHE A 125 1.96 -10.25 3.13
N HIS A 126 3.22 -10.65 3.00
CA HIS A 126 4.22 -9.93 2.21
C HIS A 126 4.65 -10.76 1.01
N ILE A 127 4.47 -10.21 -0.20
CA ILE A 127 4.83 -10.84 -1.47
C ILE A 127 6.08 -10.14 -2.02
N GLN A 128 7.08 -10.90 -2.44
CA GLN A 128 8.34 -10.40 -2.98
C GLN A 128 9.07 -9.46 -2.00
N GLY A 129 9.29 -9.93 -0.79
CA GLY A 129 10.04 -9.25 0.25
C GLY A 129 11.20 -10.09 0.76
N GLY A 130 12.19 -9.43 1.36
CA GLY A 130 13.36 -10.10 1.95
C GLY A 130 14.44 -10.48 0.96
N GLU A 131 14.48 -9.89 -0.23
CA GLU A 131 15.53 -10.05 -1.21
C GLU A 131 16.70 -9.11 -0.90
N VAL A 132 17.95 -9.63 -0.97
CA VAL A 132 19.14 -8.81 -0.79
C VAL A 132 19.43 -8.06 -2.10
N THR A 133 19.33 -6.74 -2.07
CA THR A 133 19.48 -5.87 -3.24
C THR A 133 20.75 -5.01 -3.22
N GLY A 134 21.43 -4.91 -2.07
CA GLY A 134 22.54 -3.98 -1.87
C GLY A 134 22.12 -2.51 -1.80
N THR A 135 20.85 -2.24 -1.59
CA THR A 135 20.27 -0.90 -1.51
C THR A 135 19.52 -0.70 -0.20
N ILE A 136 18.98 0.52 0.03
CA ILE A 136 18.15 0.82 1.19
C ILE A 136 16.84 0.01 1.24
N ASP A 137 16.46 -0.59 0.13
CA ASP A 137 15.21 -1.36 0.02
C ASP A 137 15.32 -2.82 0.55
N GLU A 138 16.41 -3.20 1.22
CA GLU A 138 16.56 -4.51 1.86
C GLU A 138 15.67 -4.71 3.09
#